data_3aa821f7096f3c006f670e71eb1d47b7
#
_entry.id   3aa821f7096f3c006f670e71eb1d47b7
#
_cell.length_a   1.000
_cell.length_b   1.000
_cell.length_c   1.000
_cell.angle_alpha   90.00
_cell.angle_beta   90.00
_cell.angle_gamma   90.00
#
_symmetry.space_group_name_H-M   'P 1'
#
loop_
_entity.id
_entity.type
_entity.pdbx_description
1 polymer ?
#
loop_
_entity_poly.entity_id
_entity_poly.type
_entity_poly.pdbx_seq_one_letter_code
_entity_poly.pdbx_strand_id
1 'polypeptide(L)'
;MVTSFTGFDVLCHALESYTAIPFKSRPAPSDPKFRPAYQGSNPVSDIWSLHALQMCQKYFYRAVADPEDIEARGAMHLASGIAGIGFGNAGVHLCHGCSYPISGMIKGRGYTPEGYESCGKDLVPHGLSVTITAPEVRGSKLFDSRTAFATADLISTN
;
A
#
# COMPACT_ATOMS: atom_id res chain seq x y z
N MET A 1 -10.20 3.53 -14.13
CA MET A 1 -9.79 2.24 -13.50
C MET A 1 -8.33 2.20 -13.07
N VAL A 2 -7.35 2.52 -13.92
CA VAL A 2 -5.91 2.58 -13.53
C VAL A 2 -5.68 3.44 -12.29
N THR A 3 -6.22 4.67 -12.25
CA THR A 3 -6.11 5.59 -11.10
C THR A 3 -6.62 4.95 -9.80
N SER A 4 -7.71 4.18 -9.87
CA SER A 4 -8.26 3.49 -8.70
C SER A 4 -7.29 2.42 -8.18
N PHE A 5 -6.78 1.54 -9.05
CA PHE A 5 -5.88 0.49 -8.63
C PHE A 5 -4.57 1.02 -8.07
N THR A 6 -3.98 2.03 -8.73
CA THR A 6 -2.74 2.65 -8.23
C THR A 6 -2.96 3.40 -6.93
N GLY A 7 -4.11 4.06 -6.75
CA GLY A 7 -4.44 4.73 -5.50
C GLY A 7 -4.63 3.77 -4.33
N PHE A 8 -5.26 2.62 -4.54
CA PHE A 8 -5.33 1.56 -3.53
C PHE A 8 -3.95 0.99 -3.19
N ASP A 9 -3.06 0.88 -4.17
CA ASP A 9 -1.69 0.43 -3.93
C ASP A 9 -0.94 1.41 -3.01
N VAL A 10 -1.03 2.71 -3.28
CA VAL A 10 -0.47 3.75 -2.40
C VAL A 10 -1.02 3.66 -0.99
N LEU A 11 -2.33 3.46 -0.85
CA LEU A 11 -2.98 3.30 0.45
C LEU A 11 -2.43 2.08 1.21
N CYS A 12 -2.30 0.93 0.53
CA CYS A 12 -1.74 -0.28 1.13
C CYS A 12 -0.25 -0.11 1.47
N HIS A 13 0.56 0.50 0.62
CA HIS A 13 1.96 0.82 0.92
C HIS A 13 2.10 1.60 2.22
N ALA A 14 1.33 2.68 2.37
CA ALA A 14 1.39 3.52 3.55
C ALA A 14 0.89 2.79 4.81
N LEU A 15 -0.22 2.04 4.71
CA LEU A 15 -0.76 1.26 5.83
C LEU A 15 0.19 0.15 6.26
N GLU A 16 0.71 -0.64 5.32
CA GLU A 16 1.61 -1.74 5.65
C GLU A 16 2.94 -1.25 6.22
N SER A 17 3.49 -0.17 5.67
CA SER A 17 4.68 0.49 6.22
C SER A 17 4.47 0.90 7.68
N TYR A 18 3.36 1.58 7.96
CA TYR A 18 3.04 2.05 9.31
C TYR A 18 2.79 0.91 10.29
N THR A 19 2.18 -0.19 9.83
CA THR A 19 1.82 -1.35 10.65
C THR A 19 2.86 -2.49 10.61
N ALA A 20 3.97 -2.30 9.91
CA ALA A 20 5.07 -3.26 9.89
C ALA A 20 5.59 -3.54 11.31
N ILE A 21 6.17 -4.72 11.53
CA ILE A 21 6.79 -5.07 12.81
C ILE A 21 7.76 -3.96 13.21
N PRO A 22 7.64 -3.37 14.41
CA PRO A 22 8.54 -2.31 14.84
C PRO A 22 10.02 -2.72 14.78
N PHE A 23 10.89 -1.80 14.38
CA PHE A 23 12.32 -2.09 14.20
C PHE A 23 12.98 -2.68 15.45
N LYS A 24 12.54 -2.26 16.64
CA LYS A 24 13.04 -2.79 17.93
C LYS A 24 12.62 -4.23 18.21
N SER A 25 11.55 -4.70 17.57
CA SER A 25 10.99 -6.05 17.76
C SER A 25 11.49 -7.04 16.70
N ARG A 26 12.27 -6.59 15.73
CA ARG A 26 12.83 -7.47 14.70
C ARG A 26 14.09 -8.17 15.20
N PRO A 27 14.22 -9.50 14.96
CA PRO A 27 15.47 -10.20 15.27
C PRO A 27 16.60 -9.64 14.40
N ALA A 28 17.75 -9.35 15.02
CA ALA A 28 18.93 -8.98 14.28
C ALA A 28 19.62 -10.25 13.71
N PRO A 29 19.88 -10.32 12.40
CA PRO A 29 20.69 -11.40 11.84
C PRO A 29 22.08 -11.41 12.46
N SER A 30 22.62 -12.61 12.71
CA SER A 30 23.96 -12.78 13.28
C SER A 30 25.06 -12.23 12.36
N ASP A 31 24.86 -12.32 11.06
CA ASP A 31 25.80 -11.82 10.05
C ASP A 31 25.16 -10.58 9.35
N PRO A 32 25.88 -9.44 9.32
CA PRO A 32 25.40 -8.22 8.67
C PRO A 32 24.98 -8.39 7.19
N LYS A 33 25.60 -9.32 6.46
CA LYS A 33 25.26 -9.58 5.05
C LYS A 33 23.82 -10.10 4.83
N PHE A 34 23.20 -10.66 5.87
CA PHE A 34 21.81 -11.13 5.82
C PHE A 34 20.79 -10.09 6.31
N ARG A 35 21.22 -8.89 6.64
CA ARG A 35 20.30 -7.82 7.03
C ARG A 35 19.48 -7.37 5.83
N PRO A 36 18.14 -7.36 5.91
CA PRO A 36 17.32 -6.79 4.84
C PRO A 36 17.51 -5.26 4.77
N ALA A 37 17.23 -4.69 3.60
CA ALA A 37 17.27 -3.24 3.41
C ALA A 37 16.21 -2.52 4.27
N TYR A 38 15.05 -3.14 4.48
CA TYR A 38 13.96 -2.60 5.29
C TYR A 38 14.11 -3.01 6.77
N GLN A 39 13.77 -2.09 7.67
CA GLN A 39 14.03 -2.24 9.11
C GLN A 39 12.78 -2.49 9.95
N GLY A 40 11.58 -2.41 9.38
CA GLY A 40 10.33 -2.37 10.11
C GLY A 40 9.87 -0.94 10.41
N SER A 41 8.66 -0.79 10.96
CA SER A 41 8.14 0.53 11.28
C SER A 41 9.05 1.25 12.27
N ASN A 42 9.26 2.53 12.04
CA ASN A 42 10.16 3.37 12.82
C ASN A 42 9.72 4.84 12.71
N PRO A 43 10.13 5.71 13.65
CA PRO A 43 9.65 7.08 13.69
C PRO A 43 9.88 7.91 12.42
N VAL A 44 10.92 7.59 11.64
CA VAL A 44 11.21 8.30 10.39
C VAL A 44 10.24 7.86 9.29
N SER A 45 10.08 6.55 9.09
CA SER A 45 9.15 5.98 8.10
C SER A 45 7.70 6.33 8.43
N ASP A 46 7.33 6.34 9.72
CA ASP A 46 5.98 6.61 10.18
C ASP A 46 5.50 8.02 9.78
N ILE A 47 6.38 9.02 9.79
CA ILE A 47 6.05 10.39 9.35
C ILE A 47 5.58 10.38 7.88
N TRP A 48 6.31 9.71 7.01
CA TRP A 48 6.00 9.66 5.59
C TRP A 48 4.77 8.81 5.31
N SER A 49 4.62 7.69 5.99
CA SER A 49 3.47 6.81 5.84
C SER A 49 2.17 7.50 6.28
N LEU A 50 2.17 8.17 7.42
CA LEU A 50 1.01 8.94 7.91
C LEU A 50 0.68 10.10 6.97
N HIS A 51 1.67 10.82 6.46
CA HIS A 51 1.44 11.89 5.52
C HIS A 51 0.83 11.38 4.21
N ALA A 52 1.31 10.25 3.68
CA ALA A 52 0.72 9.61 2.51
C ALA A 52 -0.74 9.18 2.76
N LEU A 53 -1.06 8.65 3.94
CA LEU A 53 -2.44 8.32 4.33
C LEU A 53 -3.36 9.54 4.36
N GLN A 54 -2.91 10.66 4.91
CA GLN A 54 -3.66 11.93 4.92
C GLN A 54 -3.92 12.44 3.50
N MET A 55 -2.94 12.32 2.60
CA MET A 55 -3.13 12.67 1.20
C MET A 55 -4.13 11.74 0.52
N CYS A 56 -4.06 10.44 0.74
CA CYS A 56 -5.05 9.49 0.23
C CYS A 56 -6.46 9.84 0.71
N GLN A 57 -6.64 10.13 2.00
CA GLN A 57 -7.93 10.53 2.56
C GLN A 57 -8.52 11.74 1.82
N LYS A 58 -7.71 12.75 1.58
CA LYS A 58 -8.16 14.01 0.98
C LYS A 58 -8.39 13.91 -0.53
N TYR A 59 -7.56 13.19 -1.24
CA TYR A 59 -7.47 13.31 -2.69
C TYR A 59 -7.84 12.04 -3.46
N PHE A 60 -7.80 10.85 -2.84
CA PHE A 60 -7.97 9.61 -3.59
C PHE A 60 -9.34 9.51 -4.28
N TYR A 61 -10.42 9.79 -3.56
CA TYR A 61 -11.77 9.76 -4.16
C TYR A 61 -11.91 10.77 -5.29
N ARG A 62 -11.42 12.01 -5.10
CA ARG A 62 -11.45 13.06 -6.11
C ARG A 62 -10.71 12.64 -7.38
N ALA A 63 -9.50 12.09 -7.23
CA ALA A 63 -8.68 11.66 -8.36
C ALA A 63 -9.30 10.50 -9.16
N VAL A 64 -10.12 9.65 -8.50
CA VAL A 64 -10.85 8.56 -9.17
C VAL A 64 -12.12 9.05 -9.83
N ALA A 65 -12.85 9.96 -9.17
CA ALA A 65 -14.14 10.47 -9.63
C ALA A 65 -14.01 11.42 -10.83
N ASP A 66 -12.95 12.23 -10.85
CA ASP A 66 -12.71 13.21 -11.91
C ASP A 66 -11.30 13.09 -12.49
N PRO A 67 -11.16 12.59 -13.73
CA PRO A 67 -9.87 12.49 -14.42
C PRO A 67 -9.25 13.85 -14.75
N GLU A 68 -10.01 14.94 -14.76
CA GLU A 68 -9.54 16.30 -15.03
C GLU A 68 -9.16 17.06 -13.74
N ASP A 69 -9.38 16.50 -12.56
CA ASP A 69 -8.93 17.07 -11.29
C ASP A 69 -7.40 16.94 -11.15
N ILE A 70 -6.69 17.86 -11.79
CA ILE A 70 -5.22 17.84 -11.83
C ILE A 70 -4.60 18.00 -10.45
N GLU A 71 -5.24 18.75 -9.54
CA GLU A 71 -4.80 18.89 -8.15
C GLU A 71 -4.81 17.53 -7.44
N ALA A 72 -5.94 16.83 -7.48
CA ALA A 72 -6.08 15.54 -6.80
C ALA A 72 -5.16 14.46 -7.43
N ARG A 73 -5.05 14.43 -8.75
CA ARG A 73 -4.16 13.51 -9.46
C ARG A 73 -2.68 13.76 -9.14
N GLY A 74 -2.27 15.04 -9.14
CA GLY A 74 -0.92 15.44 -8.77
C GLY A 74 -0.60 15.10 -7.29
N ALA A 75 -1.57 15.32 -6.39
CA ALA A 75 -1.45 14.95 -4.99
C ALA A 75 -1.31 13.44 -4.80
N MET A 76 -2.09 12.61 -5.50
CA MET A 76 -1.97 11.15 -5.43
C MET A 76 -0.64 10.65 -6.01
N HIS A 77 -0.12 11.29 -7.07
CA HIS A 77 1.21 10.98 -7.60
C HIS A 77 2.31 11.30 -6.58
N LEU A 78 2.21 12.45 -5.91
CA LEU A 78 3.14 12.80 -4.83
C LEU A 78 3.01 11.84 -3.63
N ALA A 79 1.78 11.47 -3.24
CA ALA A 79 1.52 10.51 -2.17
C ALA A 79 2.20 9.16 -2.43
N SER A 80 2.23 8.71 -3.69
CA SER A 80 2.95 7.49 -4.09
C SER A 80 4.46 7.59 -3.80
N GLY A 81 5.09 8.72 -4.15
CA GLY A 81 6.50 8.96 -3.83
C GLY A 81 6.77 9.02 -2.31
N ILE A 82 5.90 9.70 -1.58
CA ILE A 82 5.98 9.83 -0.12
C ILE A 82 5.81 8.46 0.56
N ALA A 83 4.81 7.66 0.15
CA ALA A 83 4.65 6.29 0.63
C ALA A 83 5.92 5.45 0.36
N GLY A 84 6.56 5.66 -0.82
CA GLY A 84 7.82 5.03 -1.19
C GLY A 84 8.96 5.28 -0.21
N ILE A 85 9.06 6.50 0.32
CA ILE A 85 10.05 6.83 1.37
C ILE A 85 9.73 6.05 2.66
N GLY A 86 8.46 5.93 3.03
CA GLY A 86 8.02 5.18 4.21
C GLY A 86 8.34 3.69 4.08
N PHE A 87 7.75 3.00 3.09
CA PHE A 87 7.89 1.56 2.97
C PHE A 87 9.29 1.12 2.51
N GLY A 88 10.03 1.95 1.81
CA GLY A 88 11.42 1.66 1.44
C GLY A 88 12.31 1.40 2.65
N ASN A 89 12.02 2.03 3.79
CA ASN A 89 12.73 1.81 5.05
C ASN A 89 12.01 0.81 5.98
N ALA A 90 10.68 0.85 6.05
CA ALA A 90 9.92 0.01 6.97
C ALA A 90 9.60 -1.37 6.39
N GLY A 91 9.41 -1.46 5.08
CA GLY A 91 8.91 -2.64 4.38
C GLY A 91 7.38 -2.63 4.26
N VAL A 92 6.88 -3.60 3.51
CA VAL A 92 5.47 -3.98 3.38
C VAL A 92 5.30 -5.40 3.93
N HIS A 93 4.07 -5.93 3.99
CA HIS A 93 3.87 -7.25 4.55
C HIS A 93 2.82 -8.10 3.81
N LEU A 94 1.69 -8.47 4.43
CA LEU A 94 0.83 -9.52 3.91
C LEU A 94 0.03 -9.14 2.66
N CYS A 95 -0.45 -7.90 2.53
CA CYS A 95 -1.22 -7.51 1.34
C CYS A 95 -0.33 -7.63 0.10
N HIS A 96 0.87 -7.07 0.16
CA HIS A 96 1.85 -7.20 -0.92
C HIS A 96 2.37 -8.63 -1.07
N GLY A 97 2.66 -9.32 0.03
CA GLY A 97 3.10 -10.72 0.00
C GLY A 97 2.10 -11.65 -0.71
N CYS A 98 0.81 -11.48 -0.44
CA CYS A 98 -0.26 -12.24 -1.09
C CYS A 98 -0.53 -11.79 -2.54
N SER A 99 -0.19 -10.57 -2.91
CA SER A 99 -0.42 -10.05 -4.26
C SER A 99 0.37 -10.80 -5.34
N TYR A 100 1.59 -11.22 -5.03
CA TYR A 100 2.47 -11.91 -5.98
C TYR A 100 1.90 -13.24 -6.49
N PRO A 101 1.47 -14.19 -5.63
CA PRO A 101 0.83 -15.42 -6.13
C PRO A 101 -0.48 -15.13 -6.84
N ILE A 102 -1.30 -14.15 -6.41
CA ILE A 102 -2.53 -13.77 -7.10
C ILE A 102 -2.22 -13.35 -8.54
N SER A 103 -1.29 -12.41 -8.73
CA SER A 103 -0.90 -11.93 -10.05
C SER A 103 -0.17 -12.99 -10.88
N GLY A 104 0.63 -13.85 -10.24
CA GLY A 104 1.39 -14.90 -10.92
C GLY A 104 0.56 -16.07 -11.43
N MET A 105 -0.54 -16.41 -10.73
CA MET A 105 -1.36 -17.58 -11.02
C MET A 105 -2.55 -17.30 -11.95
N ILE A 106 -2.74 -16.05 -12.38
CA ILE A 106 -3.89 -15.65 -13.22
C ILE A 106 -3.73 -16.10 -14.69
N LYS A 107 -2.53 -16.44 -15.11
CA LYS A 107 -2.23 -16.81 -16.51
C LYS A 107 -3.12 -17.97 -16.99
N GLY A 108 -3.73 -17.81 -18.16
CA GLY A 108 -4.60 -18.79 -18.75
C GLY A 108 -5.99 -18.91 -18.08
N ARG A 109 -6.37 -17.94 -17.24
CA ARG A 109 -7.67 -17.90 -16.57
C ARG A 109 -8.71 -17.04 -17.28
N GLY A 110 -8.34 -16.34 -18.34
CA GLY A 110 -9.25 -15.50 -19.15
C GLY A 110 -9.62 -14.19 -18.47
N TYR A 111 -8.79 -13.68 -17.54
CA TYR A 111 -9.09 -12.45 -16.86
C TYR A 111 -8.22 -11.29 -17.35
N THR A 112 -8.87 -10.27 -17.90
CA THR A 112 -8.26 -8.98 -18.23
C THR A 112 -9.25 -7.88 -17.80
N PRO A 113 -8.89 -7.00 -16.86
CA PRO A 113 -9.80 -5.96 -16.40
C PRO A 113 -9.95 -4.86 -17.46
N GLU A 114 -11.07 -4.16 -17.40
CA GLU A 114 -11.37 -3.02 -18.25
C GLU A 114 -10.24 -1.97 -18.22
N GLY A 115 -9.85 -1.52 -19.41
CA GLY A 115 -8.74 -0.58 -19.61
C GLY A 115 -7.35 -1.23 -19.72
N TYR A 116 -7.28 -2.57 -19.70
CA TYR A 116 -6.05 -3.33 -19.85
C TYR A 116 -6.05 -4.28 -21.07
N GLU A 117 -7.05 -4.17 -21.93
CA GLU A 117 -7.26 -5.05 -23.09
C GLU A 117 -6.06 -5.02 -24.06
N SER A 118 -5.39 -3.87 -24.17
CA SER A 118 -4.20 -3.69 -25.01
C SER A 118 -3.00 -4.53 -24.58
N CYS A 119 -3.01 -5.06 -23.34
CA CYS A 119 -1.94 -5.94 -22.85
C CYS A 119 -1.92 -7.30 -23.55
N GLY A 120 -3.04 -7.73 -24.17
CA GLY A 120 -3.13 -8.97 -24.94
C GLY A 120 -2.89 -10.25 -24.16
N LYS A 121 -2.99 -10.22 -22.82
CA LYS A 121 -2.78 -11.36 -21.92
C LYS A 121 -3.54 -11.17 -20.61
N ASP A 122 -3.83 -12.29 -19.97
CA ASP A 122 -4.42 -12.29 -18.64
C ASP A 122 -3.51 -11.58 -17.63
N LEU A 123 -4.10 -10.69 -16.86
CA LEU A 123 -3.39 -10.00 -15.78
C LEU A 123 -4.35 -9.55 -14.68
N VAL A 124 -3.84 -9.49 -13.47
CA VAL A 124 -4.45 -8.74 -12.36
C VAL A 124 -3.54 -7.53 -12.12
N PRO A 125 -4.07 -6.29 -12.23
CA PRO A 125 -3.30 -5.10 -11.89
C PRO A 125 -2.76 -5.19 -10.46
N HIS A 126 -1.52 -4.74 -10.25
CA HIS A 126 -0.85 -4.89 -8.95
C HIS A 126 -1.69 -4.34 -7.80
N GLY A 127 -2.16 -3.09 -7.90
CA GLY A 127 -2.98 -2.50 -6.84
C GLY A 127 -4.28 -3.24 -6.57
N LEU A 128 -4.90 -3.88 -7.59
CA LEU A 128 -6.05 -4.76 -7.37
C LEU A 128 -5.66 -6.01 -6.58
N SER A 129 -4.57 -6.68 -6.95
CA SER A 129 -4.12 -7.89 -6.26
C SER A 129 -3.73 -7.65 -4.80
N VAL A 130 -3.18 -6.48 -4.50
CA VAL A 130 -2.87 -6.04 -3.13
C VAL A 130 -4.16 -5.77 -2.35
N THR A 131 -5.12 -5.07 -2.96
CA THR A 131 -6.35 -4.63 -2.29
C THR A 131 -7.30 -5.78 -1.96
N ILE A 132 -7.37 -6.82 -2.79
CA ILE A 132 -8.24 -7.98 -2.58
C ILE A 132 -7.99 -8.62 -1.21
N THR A 133 -6.75 -8.67 -0.76
CA THR A 133 -6.37 -9.30 0.52
C THR A 133 -6.38 -8.32 1.69
N ALA A 134 -6.43 -7.02 1.44
CA ALA A 134 -6.30 -6.00 2.48
C ALA A 134 -7.39 -6.07 3.57
N PRO A 135 -8.70 -6.32 3.28
CA PRO A 135 -9.72 -6.44 4.31
C PRO A 135 -9.45 -7.59 5.29
N GLU A 136 -9.10 -8.77 4.76
CA GLU A 136 -8.83 -9.96 5.57
C GLU A 136 -7.56 -9.78 6.41
N VAL A 137 -6.52 -9.22 5.83
CA VAL A 137 -5.28 -8.92 6.55
C VAL A 137 -5.55 -7.94 7.69
N ARG A 138 -6.33 -6.88 7.45
CA ARG A 138 -6.70 -5.88 8.48
C ARG A 138 -7.59 -6.45 9.58
N GLY A 139 -8.47 -7.40 9.27
CA GLY A 139 -9.33 -8.09 10.24
C GLY A 139 -8.61 -9.13 11.08
N SER A 140 -7.39 -9.50 10.71
CA SER A 140 -6.62 -10.49 11.45
C SER A 140 -5.98 -9.91 12.71
N LYS A 141 -5.75 -10.78 13.73
CA LYS A 141 -5.05 -10.41 14.97
C LYS A 141 -3.58 -9.96 14.77
N LEU A 142 -3.10 -10.00 13.52
CA LEU A 142 -1.77 -9.50 13.15
C LEU A 142 -1.70 -7.96 13.12
N PHE A 143 -2.86 -7.30 13.10
CA PHE A 143 -2.98 -5.85 13.21
C PHE A 143 -3.24 -5.48 14.68
N ASP A 144 -2.27 -4.86 15.29
CA ASP A 144 -2.34 -4.40 16.68
C ASP A 144 -2.94 -2.99 16.84
N SER A 145 -2.79 -2.41 18.02
CA SER A 145 -3.24 -1.07 18.38
C SER A 145 -2.80 0.06 17.41
N ARG A 146 -1.73 -0.11 16.65
CA ARG A 146 -1.23 0.90 15.71
C ARG A 146 -2.18 1.10 14.52
N THR A 147 -2.83 0.04 14.07
CA THR A 147 -3.85 0.11 13.00
C THR A 147 -5.07 0.88 13.45
N ALA A 148 -5.52 0.65 14.68
CA ALA A 148 -6.62 1.39 15.29
C ALA A 148 -6.29 2.89 15.39
N PHE A 149 -5.05 3.23 15.73
CA PHE A 149 -4.58 4.61 15.86
C PHE A 149 -4.56 5.32 14.49
N ALA A 150 -3.97 4.71 13.46
CA ALA A 150 -3.95 5.27 12.11
C ALA A 150 -5.36 5.48 11.54
N THR A 151 -6.29 4.59 11.87
CA THR A 151 -7.69 4.69 11.43
C THR A 151 -8.44 5.78 12.21
N ALA A 152 -8.18 5.93 13.51
CA ALA A 152 -8.80 6.94 14.35
C ALA A 152 -8.36 8.36 13.95
N ASP A 153 -7.06 8.58 13.72
CA ASP A 153 -6.54 9.86 13.26
C ASP A 153 -7.10 10.26 11.87
N LEU A 154 -7.31 9.28 10.98
CA LEU A 154 -7.93 9.52 9.68
C LEU A 154 -9.42 9.90 9.79
N ILE A 155 -10.13 9.43 10.83
CA ILE A 155 -11.57 9.71 11.02
C ILE A 155 -11.79 11.00 11.81
N SER A 156 -10.86 11.38 12.71
CA SER A 156 -11.04 12.52 13.63
C SER A 156 -10.74 13.89 13.02
N THR A 157 -10.26 13.96 11.79
CA THR A 157 -9.89 15.20 11.09
C THR A 157 -10.98 15.72 10.11
N ASN A 158 -12.23 15.23 10.25
CA ASN A 158 -13.42 15.77 9.55
C ASN A 158 -14.27 16.63 10.43
#